data_4f1726396e7d9398ce12cd46451c974f
#
_entry.id   4f1726396e7d9398ce12cd46451c974f
#
_cell.length_a   1.000
_cell.length_b   1.000
_cell.length_c   1.000
_cell.angle_alpha   90.00
_cell.angle_beta   90.00
_cell.angle_gamma   90.00
#
_symmetry.space_group_name_H-M   'P 1'
#
loop_
_entity.id
_entity.type
_entity.pdbx_description
1 polymer ?
#
loop_
_entity_poly.entity_id
_entity_poly.type
_entity_poly.pdbx_seq_one_letter_code
_entity_poly.pdbx_strand_id
1 'polypeptide(L)'
;IHVFFKKVANKVRLMDVNSELILLGGNGPGKTEFYDELNSDLSSKCRFVEGLSFTTAKNDIHKILIHHLYEYRKKHMKELIQKYEKLVKDGLTAKRNNVIYRALERGSVETLIVSANYHTNSQFKNILKMLEITKKTSCKIEFATSPQIIKKLELDDSVLAILRYRIK
;
A
#
# COMPACT_ATOMS: atom_id res chain seq x y z
N ILE A 1 34.44 2.11 2.62
CA ILE A 1 33.13 1.93 1.97
C ILE A 1 32.07 1.53 3.03
N HIS A 2 32.25 0.47 3.82
CA HIS A 2 31.29 0.04 4.86
C HIS A 2 30.91 1.14 5.85
N VAL A 3 31.86 1.92 6.36
CA VAL A 3 31.58 3.03 7.29
C VAL A 3 30.67 4.09 6.65
N PHE A 4 30.86 4.36 5.37
CA PHE A 4 30.01 5.28 4.62
C PHE A 4 28.59 4.72 4.46
N PHE A 5 28.44 3.48 4.03
CA PHE A 5 27.12 2.85 3.86
C PHE A 5 26.36 2.71 5.18
N LYS A 6 27.04 2.40 6.30
CA LYS A 6 26.42 2.43 7.64
C LYS A 6 25.85 3.80 8.01
N LYS A 7 26.59 4.87 7.71
CA LYS A 7 26.11 6.25 7.94
C LYS A 7 24.89 6.56 7.09
N VAL A 8 24.89 6.15 5.81
CA VAL A 8 23.74 6.34 4.91
C VAL A 8 22.54 5.52 5.39
N ALA A 9 22.71 4.25 5.74
CA ALA A 9 21.67 3.38 6.27
C ALA A 9 21.00 3.95 7.52
N ASN A 10 21.82 4.48 8.46
CA ASN A 10 21.29 5.17 9.64
C ASN A 10 20.47 6.41 9.28
N LYS A 11 20.90 7.19 8.29
CA LYS A 11 20.15 8.35 7.82
C LYS A 11 18.82 7.94 7.17
N VAL A 12 18.84 6.90 6.33
CA VAL A 12 17.63 6.34 5.73
C VAL A 12 16.65 5.88 6.82
N ARG A 13 17.13 5.18 7.85
CA ARG A 13 16.29 4.76 8.98
C ARG A 13 15.63 5.93 9.71
N LEU A 14 16.33 7.05 9.88
CA LEU A 14 15.76 8.25 10.51
C LEU A 14 14.72 8.94 9.63
N MET A 15 14.84 8.80 8.31
CA MET A 15 13.88 9.36 7.33
C MET A 15 12.69 8.43 7.07
N ASP A 16 12.84 7.12 7.34
CA ASP A 16 11.82 6.09 7.05
C ASP A 16 10.79 6.00 8.18
N VAL A 17 10.07 7.09 8.40
CA VAL A 17 9.07 7.11 9.48
C VAL A 17 7.83 6.26 9.12
N ASN A 18 7.44 6.18 7.85
CA ASN A 18 6.24 5.44 7.40
C ASN A 18 6.34 4.91 5.95
N SER A 19 7.54 4.70 5.42
CA SER A 19 7.68 4.19 4.05
C SER A 19 7.31 2.72 3.96
N GLU A 20 6.53 2.37 2.96
CA GLU A 20 6.18 0.98 2.64
C GLU A 20 7.11 0.39 1.57
N LEU A 21 7.80 1.24 0.85
CA LEU A 21 8.67 0.87 -0.27
C LEU A 21 9.90 1.78 -0.31
N ILE A 22 11.07 1.17 -0.42
CA ILE A 22 12.33 1.83 -0.69
C ILE A 22 12.85 1.33 -2.04
N LEU A 23 13.07 2.25 -2.98
CA LEU A 23 13.62 1.92 -4.30
C LEU A 23 15.12 2.22 -4.29
N LEU A 24 15.92 1.20 -4.53
CA LEU A 24 17.39 1.26 -4.50
C LEU A 24 17.94 1.12 -5.92
N GLY A 25 18.45 2.20 -6.48
CA GLY A 25 19.07 2.25 -7.79
C GLY A 25 20.53 2.66 -7.72
N GLY A 26 21.27 2.44 -8.81
CA GLY A 26 22.68 2.81 -8.95
C GLY A 26 23.46 1.83 -9.80
N ASN A 27 24.66 2.23 -10.21
CA ASN A 27 25.57 1.41 -10.99
C ASN A 27 26.44 0.50 -10.11
N GLY A 28 26.78 -0.67 -10.64
CA GLY A 28 27.78 -1.57 -10.08
C GLY A 28 27.35 -2.23 -8.74
N PRO A 29 28.33 -2.74 -7.99
CA PRO A 29 28.09 -3.53 -6.77
C PRO A 29 27.65 -2.67 -5.56
N GLY A 30 27.86 -1.35 -5.59
CA GLY A 30 27.60 -0.48 -4.46
C GLY A 30 26.17 -0.50 -3.94
N LYS A 31 25.18 -0.77 -4.82
CA LYS A 31 23.77 -0.93 -4.41
C LYS A 31 23.58 -2.20 -3.57
N THR A 32 24.25 -3.29 -3.92
CA THR A 32 24.19 -4.56 -3.19
C THR A 32 24.93 -4.45 -1.86
N GLU A 33 26.13 -3.87 -1.87
CA GLU A 33 26.90 -3.61 -0.66
C GLU A 33 26.14 -2.70 0.32
N PHE A 34 25.44 -1.68 -0.19
CA PHE A 34 24.59 -0.84 0.65
C PHE A 34 23.37 -1.61 1.21
N TYR A 35 22.75 -2.45 0.39
CA TYR A 35 21.62 -3.28 0.82
C TYR A 35 22.00 -4.21 1.98
N ASP A 36 23.20 -4.78 1.95
CA ASP A 36 23.72 -5.68 2.98
C ASP A 36 23.96 -4.96 4.33
N GLU A 37 24.11 -3.63 4.32
CA GLU A 37 24.22 -2.80 5.54
C GLU A 37 22.86 -2.40 6.14
N LEU A 38 21.75 -2.71 5.45
CA LEU A 38 20.40 -2.41 5.96
C LEU A 38 19.99 -3.44 7.01
N ASN A 39 19.26 -2.98 8.02
CA ASN A 39 18.60 -3.90 8.94
C ASN A 39 17.41 -4.61 8.26
N SER A 40 16.90 -5.67 8.90
CA SER A 40 15.81 -6.50 8.37
C SER A 40 14.54 -5.71 8.03
N ASP A 41 14.22 -4.67 8.80
CA ASP A 41 13.04 -3.83 8.56
C ASP A 41 13.19 -3.02 7.25
N LEU A 42 14.30 -2.33 7.07
CA LEU A 42 14.57 -1.56 5.85
C LEU A 42 14.77 -2.46 4.63
N SER A 43 15.52 -3.56 4.76
CA SER A 43 15.78 -4.46 3.64
C SER A 43 14.51 -5.14 3.12
N SER A 44 13.55 -5.46 4.00
CA SER A 44 12.25 -6.02 3.59
C SER A 44 11.44 -5.08 2.69
N LYS A 45 11.58 -3.77 2.88
CA LYS A 45 10.94 -2.71 2.10
C LYS A 45 11.68 -2.37 0.81
N CYS A 46 12.97 -2.78 0.69
CA CYS A 46 13.81 -2.45 -0.45
C CYS A 46 13.45 -3.26 -1.71
N ARG A 47 13.51 -2.56 -2.86
CA ARG A 47 13.48 -3.18 -4.19
C ARG A 47 14.57 -2.55 -5.06
N PHE A 48 15.31 -3.41 -5.76
CA PHE A 48 16.30 -2.94 -6.73
C PHE A 48 15.63 -2.38 -7.96
N VAL A 49 16.17 -1.25 -8.43
CA VAL A 49 15.72 -0.56 -9.64
C VAL A 49 16.83 -0.64 -10.67
N GLU A 50 16.53 -1.23 -11.82
CA GLU A 50 17.43 -1.25 -12.96
C GLU A 50 17.31 0.04 -13.78
N GLY A 51 18.36 0.35 -14.56
CA GLY A 51 18.38 1.52 -15.44
C GLY A 51 18.64 2.86 -14.77
N LEU A 52 18.81 2.92 -13.45
CA LEU A 52 19.25 4.14 -12.76
C LEU A 52 20.78 4.21 -12.68
N SER A 53 21.32 5.38 -13.07
CA SER A 53 22.74 5.71 -12.93
C SER A 53 22.91 7.12 -12.35
N PHE A 54 24.13 7.48 -11.98
CA PHE A 54 24.44 8.85 -11.54
C PHE A 54 24.25 9.89 -12.63
N THR A 55 24.24 9.46 -13.90
CA THR A 55 24.05 10.33 -15.08
C THR A 55 22.61 10.35 -15.57
N THR A 56 21.70 9.57 -14.97
CA THR A 56 20.29 9.54 -15.38
C THR A 56 19.63 10.89 -15.12
N ALA A 57 19.04 11.47 -16.15
CA ALA A 57 18.35 12.75 -16.06
C ALA A 57 17.15 12.65 -15.09
N LYS A 58 16.87 13.73 -14.35
CA LYS A 58 15.80 13.77 -13.34
C LYS A 58 14.43 13.30 -13.86
N ASN A 59 14.08 13.70 -15.09
CA ASN A 59 12.80 13.30 -15.70
C ASN A 59 12.72 11.81 -16.01
N ASP A 60 13.85 11.19 -16.36
CA ASP A 60 13.92 9.76 -16.65
C ASP A 60 13.92 8.93 -15.34
N ILE A 61 14.56 9.43 -14.28
CA ILE A 61 14.44 8.87 -12.93
C ILE A 61 12.98 8.79 -12.56
N HIS A 62 12.22 9.87 -12.74
CA HIS A 62 10.80 9.91 -12.40
C HIS A 62 9.98 8.86 -13.16
N LYS A 63 10.19 8.71 -14.47
CA LYS A 63 9.50 7.69 -15.30
C LYS A 63 9.81 6.27 -14.82
N ILE A 64 11.08 5.96 -14.52
CA ILE A 64 11.52 4.66 -14.03
C ILE A 64 10.86 4.37 -12.68
N LEU A 65 10.88 5.32 -11.75
CA LEU A 65 10.32 5.15 -10.42
C LEU A 65 8.79 4.97 -10.44
N ILE A 66 8.07 5.71 -11.28
CA ILE A 66 6.61 5.55 -11.44
C ILE A 66 6.26 4.14 -11.90
N HIS A 67 7.00 3.58 -12.85
CA HIS A 67 6.77 2.22 -13.32
C HIS A 67 6.92 1.20 -12.18
N HIS A 68 8.01 1.27 -11.44
CA HIS A 68 8.24 0.37 -10.29
C HIS A 68 7.18 0.53 -9.19
N LEU A 69 6.76 1.76 -8.91
CA LEU A 69 5.69 2.04 -7.95
C LEU A 69 4.34 1.47 -8.40
N TYR A 70 4.03 1.57 -9.70
CA TYR A 70 2.81 1.00 -10.27
C TYR A 70 2.78 -0.52 -10.12
N GLU A 71 3.85 -1.22 -10.51
CA GLU A 71 3.94 -2.68 -10.39
C GLU A 71 3.88 -3.15 -8.92
N TYR A 72 4.54 -2.41 -8.01
CA TYR A 72 4.46 -2.68 -6.58
C TYR A 72 3.01 -2.58 -6.07
N ARG A 73 2.33 -1.47 -6.36
CA ARG A 73 0.94 -1.25 -5.94
C ARG A 73 -0.02 -2.29 -6.52
N LYS A 74 0.17 -2.66 -7.78
CA LYS A 74 -0.62 -3.70 -8.44
C LYS A 74 -0.46 -5.06 -7.74
N LYS A 75 0.78 -5.45 -7.43
CA LYS A 75 1.07 -6.68 -6.71
C LYS A 75 0.49 -6.65 -5.30
N HIS A 76 0.75 -5.58 -4.55
CA HIS A 76 0.24 -5.39 -3.19
C HIS A 76 -1.29 -5.47 -3.14
N MET A 77 -1.98 -4.80 -4.04
CA MET A 77 -3.44 -4.84 -4.12
C MET A 77 -3.96 -6.25 -4.44
N LYS A 78 -3.29 -6.99 -5.32
CA LYS A 78 -3.65 -8.38 -5.62
C LYS A 78 -3.52 -9.27 -4.37
N GLU A 79 -2.45 -9.14 -3.62
CA GLU A 79 -2.22 -9.87 -2.37
C GLU A 79 -3.29 -9.51 -1.32
N LEU A 80 -3.65 -8.24 -1.23
CA LEU A 80 -4.68 -7.77 -0.32
C LEU A 80 -6.07 -8.34 -0.65
N ILE A 81 -6.44 -8.40 -1.93
CA ILE A 81 -7.69 -9.03 -2.37
C ILE A 81 -7.68 -10.53 -2.08
N GLN A 82 -6.55 -11.21 -2.29
CA GLN A 82 -6.41 -12.63 -1.93
C GLN A 82 -6.54 -12.85 -0.41
N LYS A 83 -5.98 -11.94 0.42
CA LYS A 83 -6.16 -11.95 1.88
C LYS A 83 -7.65 -11.80 2.21
N TYR A 84 -8.32 -10.82 1.61
CA TYR A 84 -9.77 -10.62 1.80
C TYR A 84 -10.57 -11.90 1.49
N GLU A 85 -10.33 -12.52 0.33
CA GLU A 85 -11.05 -13.74 -0.09
C GLU A 85 -10.85 -14.91 0.88
N LYS A 86 -9.65 -15.10 1.41
CA LYS A 86 -9.36 -16.13 2.41
C LYS A 86 -10.14 -15.89 3.71
N LEU A 87 -10.23 -14.63 4.16
CA LEU A 87 -10.87 -14.25 5.41
C LEU A 87 -12.40 -14.23 5.35
N VAL A 88 -13.01 -14.34 4.15
CA VAL A 88 -14.48 -14.43 4.01
C VAL A 88 -15.03 -15.62 4.79
N LYS A 89 -14.38 -16.77 4.73
CA LYS A 89 -14.80 -17.98 5.44
C LYS A 89 -14.77 -17.82 6.97
N ASP A 90 -13.86 -16.99 7.43
CA ASP A 90 -13.68 -16.73 8.87
C ASP A 90 -14.60 -15.62 9.39
N GLY A 91 -15.43 -15.01 8.52
CA GLY A 91 -16.30 -13.88 8.92
C GLY A 91 -15.51 -12.62 9.31
N LEU A 92 -14.27 -12.49 8.84
CA LEU A 92 -13.37 -11.36 9.11
C LEU A 92 -13.33 -10.37 7.93
N THR A 93 -14.45 -10.27 7.22
CA THR A 93 -14.61 -9.34 6.10
C THR A 93 -15.98 -8.68 6.16
N ALA A 94 -16.08 -7.51 5.56
CA ALA A 94 -17.36 -6.85 5.34
C ALA A 94 -17.42 -6.32 3.90
N LYS A 95 -18.60 -6.43 3.33
CA LYS A 95 -19.04 -5.81 2.09
C LYS A 95 -20.38 -5.15 2.35
N ARG A 96 -20.82 -4.26 1.52
CA ARG A 96 -21.97 -3.36 1.69
C ARG A 96 -21.71 -2.22 2.68
N ASN A 97 -22.05 -1.05 2.24
CA ASN A 97 -21.74 0.21 2.92
C ASN A 97 -22.24 0.26 4.38
N ASN A 98 -23.46 -0.21 4.66
CA ASN A 98 -24.03 -0.19 5.99
C ASN A 98 -23.29 -1.10 7.00
N VAL A 99 -22.78 -2.24 6.54
CA VAL A 99 -22.02 -3.17 7.39
C VAL A 99 -20.64 -2.60 7.66
N ILE A 100 -19.98 -2.08 6.61
CA ILE A 100 -18.65 -1.46 6.73
C ILE A 100 -18.72 -0.22 7.62
N TYR A 101 -19.74 0.60 7.49
CA TYR A 101 -19.94 1.79 8.32
C TYR A 101 -19.99 1.44 9.82
N ARG A 102 -20.84 0.45 10.18
CA ARG A 102 -20.93 -0.05 11.58
C ARG A 102 -19.59 -0.63 12.06
N ALA A 103 -18.87 -1.32 11.19
CA ALA A 103 -17.56 -1.87 11.50
C ALA A 103 -16.54 -0.77 11.80
N LEU A 104 -16.54 0.30 11.02
CA LEU A 104 -15.68 1.46 11.23
C LEU A 104 -15.99 2.18 12.55
N GLU A 105 -17.27 2.41 12.86
CA GLU A 105 -17.69 3.04 14.12
C GLU A 105 -17.24 2.22 15.36
N ARG A 106 -17.21 0.89 15.23
CA ARG A 106 -16.73 -0.01 16.28
C ARG A 106 -15.21 -0.19 16.31
N GLY A 107 -14.47 0.45 15.41
CA GLY A 107 -13.01 0.30 15.30
C GLY A 107 -12.55 -1.09 14.88
N SER A 108 -13.46 -1.94 14.34
CA SER A 108 -13.18 -3.33 13.95
C SER A 108 -12.52 -3.45 12.58
N VAL A 109 -12.44 -2.40 11.78
CA VAL A 109 -11.81 -2.44 10.47
C VAL A 109 -10.28 -2.33 10.60
N GLU A 110 -9.57 -3.31 10.06
CA GLU A 110 -8.12 -3.28 9.88
C GLU A 110 -7.76 -2.49 8.62
N THR A 111 -8.35 -2.88 7.49
CA THR A 111 -8.06 -2.27 6.18
C THR A 111 -9.36 -2.03 5.42
N LEU A 112 -9.51 -0.81 4.92
CA LEU A 112 -10.58 -0.40 4.02
C LEU A 112 -10.03 -0.34 2.60
N ILE A 113 -10.59 -1.12 1.69
CA ILE A 113 -10.22 -1.15 0.26
C ILE A 113 -11.27 -0.35 -0.50
N VAL A 114 -10.85 0.70 -1.19
CA VAL A 114 -11.75 1.63 -1.89
C VAL A 114 -11.40 1.65 -3.38
N SER A 115 -12.39 1.59 -4.26
CA SER A 115 -12.16 1.83 -5.69
C SER A 115 -11.63 3.25 -5.93
N ALA A 116 -10.61 3.42 -6.77
CA ALA A 116 -10.15 4.75 -7.16
C ALA A 116 -11.24 5.58 -7.87
N ASN A 117 -12.22 4.91 -8.46
CA ASN A 117 -13.36 5.54 -9.14
C ASN A 117 -14.56 5.79 -8.21
N TYR A 118 -14.36 5.72 -6.89
CA TYR A 118 -15.45 5.88 -5.90
C TYR A 118 -16.26 7.17 -6.08
N HIS A 119 -15.65 8.22 -6.64
CA HIS A 119 -16.28 9.52 -6.89
C HIS A 119 -17.39 9.48 -7.97
N THR A 120 -17.39 8.46 -8.83
CA THR A 120 -18.43 8.24 -9.84
C THR A 120 -19.56 7.33 -9.35
N ASN A 121 -19.42 6.76 -8.14
CA ASN A 121 -20.39 5.86 -7.56
C ASN A 121 -21.57 6.64 -6.94
N SER A 122 -22.78 6.10 -7.06
CA SER A 122 -23.98 6.65 -6.41
C SER A 122 -23.85 6.76 -4.88
N GLN A 123 -23.01 5.94 -4.28
CA GLN A 123 -22.72 5.89 -2.85
C GLN A 123 -21.57 6.83 -2.42
N PHE A 124 -21.11 7.72 -3.29
CA PHE A 124 -19.97 8.62 -3.04
C PHE A 124 -20.02 9.31 -1.66
N LYS A 125 -21.18 9.89 -1.29
CA LYS A 125 -21.36 10.57 -0.01
C LYS A 125 -21.15 9.63 1.19
N ASN A 126 -21.57 8.37 1.08
CA ASN A 126 -21.38 7.36 2.13
C ASN A 126 -19.91 6.96 2.24
N ILE A 127 -19.22 6.81 1.12
CA ILE A 127 -17.79 6.51 1.09
C ILE A 127 -16.99 7.64 1.73
N LEU A 128 -17.31 8.91 1.44
CA LEU A 128 -16.66 10.04 2.09
C LEU A 128 -16.81 10.01 3.63
N LYS A 129 -18.02 9.72 4.13
CA LYS A 129 -18.25 9.57 5.58
C LYS A 129 -17.41 8.44 6.17
N MET A 130 -17.27 7.30 5.48
CA MET A 130 -16.40 6.21 5.91
C MET A 130 -14.95 6.66 5.99
N LEU A 131 -14.44 7.37 4.97
CA LEU A 131 -13.08 7.91 4.95
C LEU A 131 -12.83 8.92 6.08
N GLU A 132 -13.85 9.67 6.50
CA GLU A 132 -13.74 10.56 7.66
C GLU A 132 -13.61 9.79 8.99
N ILE A 133 -14.35 8.69 9.14
CA ILE A 133 -14.25 7.85 10.34
C ILE A 133 -12.88 7.19 10.44
N THR A 134 -12.27 6.77 9.31
CA THR A 134 -10.94 6.16 9.33
C THR A 134 -9.85 7.07 9.88
N LYS A 135 -10.00 8.40 9.78
CA LYS A 135 -9.06 9.37 10.38
C LYS A 135 -9.01 9.29 11.92
N LYS A 136 -10.08 8.77 12.54
CA LYS A 136 -10.21 8.64 14.00
C LYS A 136 -9.88 7.23 14.50
N THR A 137 -9.63 6.31 13.59
CA THR A 137 -9.35 4.91 13.89
C THR A 137 -7.99 4.52 13.30
N SER A 138 -7.36 3.45 13.79
CA SER A 138 -6.13 2.91 13.20
C SER A 138 -6.42 2.09 11.92
N CYS A 139 -7.43 2.46 11.14
CA CYS A 139 -7.81 1.77 9.91
C CYS A 139 -6.86 2.19 8.78
N LYS A 140 -6.29 1.21 8.08
CA LYS A 140 -5.50 1.45 6.88
C LYS A 140 -6.44 1.63 5.68
N ILE A 141 -6.18 2.61 4.81
CA ILE A 141 -6.94 2.83 3.58
C ILE A 141 -6.07 2.47 2.39
N GLU A 142 -6.61 1.63 1.51
CA GLU A 142 -5.96 1.21 0.27
C GLU A 142 -6.85 1.51 -0.94
N PHE A 143 -6.31 2.24 -1.93
CA PHE A 143 -7.04 2.57 -3.14
C PHE A 143 -6.71 1.60 -4.27
N ALA A 144 -7.72 0.89 -4.76
CA ALA A 144 -7.61 0.02 -5.91
C ALA A 144 -7.61 0.83 -7.21
N THR A 145 -6.50 0.80 -7.93
CA THR A 145 -6.30 1.52 -9.20
C THR A 145 -6.32 0.60 -10.43
N SER A 146 -6.18 -0.73 -10.25
CA SER A 146 -6.22 -1.69 -11.34
C SER A 146 -7.65 -1.83 -11.90
N PRO A 147 -7.88 -1.68 -13.23
CA PRO A 147 -9.21 -1.79 -13.82
C PRO A 147 -9.94 -3.09 -13.49
N GLN A 148 -9.23 -4.21 -13.43
CA GLN A 148 -9.79 -5.52 -13.11
C GLN A 148 -10.32 -5.57 -11.67
N ILE A 149 -9.60 -4.97 -10.71
CA ILE A 149 -10.00 -4.92 -9.31
C ILE A 149 -11.11 -3.88 -9.10
N ILE A 150 -11.03 -2.74 -9.76
CA ILE A 150 -12.09 -1.71 -9.76
C ILE A 150 -13.42 -2.33 -10.19
N LYS A 151 -13.43 -3.03 -11.32
CA LYS A 151 -14.66 -3.70 -11.83
C LYS A 151 -15.23 -4.70 -10.82
N LYS A 152 -14.37 -5.42 -10.10
CA LYS A 152 -14.80 -6.34 -9.03
C LYS A 152 -15.39 -5.59 -7.84
N LEU A 153 -14.77 -4.48 -7.42
CA LEU A 153 -15.24 -3.65 -6.31
C LEU A 153 -16.57 -2.96 -6.63
N GLU A 154 -16.81 -2.57 -7.87
CA GLU A 154 -18.05 -1.90 -8.31
C GLU A 154 -19.28 -2.78 -8.08
N LEU A 155 -19.14 -4.10 -8.06
CA LEU A 155 -20.19 -5.05 -7.70
C LEU A 155 -20.54 -5.04 -6.20
N ASP A 156 -19.67 -4.52 -5.36
CA ASP A 156 -19.78 -4.47 -3.90
C ASP A 156 -19.74 -3.01 -3.38
N ASP A 157 -20.51 -2.11 -3.98
CA ASP A 157 -20.62 -0.68 -3.61
C ASP A 157 -19.31 0.09 -3.65
N SER A 158 -18.30 -0.38 -4.41
CA SER A 158 -16.96 0.21 -4.57
C SER A 158 -16.07 0.17 -3.32
N VAL A 159 -16.46 -0.58 -2.27
CA VAL A 159 -15.74 -0.67 -1.00
C VAL A 159 -15.78 -2.08 -0.43
N LEU A 160 -14.63 -2.55 0.09
CA LEU A 160 -14.53 -3.78 0.89
C LEU A 160 -13.76 -3.48 2.18
N ALA A 161 -13.99 -4.28 3.22
CA ALA A 161 -13.25 -4.15 4.47
C ALA A 161 -12.72 -5.49 4.97
N ILE A 162 -11.48 -5.50 5.45
CA ILE A 162 -10.88 -6.56 6.25
C ILE A 162 -11.02 -6.16 7.72
N LEU A 163 -11.46 -7.09 8.54
CA LEU A 163 -11.77 -6.86 9.94
C LEU A 163 -10.69 -7.47 10.86
N ARG A 164 -10.46 -6.82 12.00
CA ARG A 164 -9.59 -7.34 13.09
C ARG A 164 -10.28 -8.45 13.86
N TYR A 165 -11.59 -8.35 13.99
CA TYR A 165 -12.44 -9.31 14.71
C TYR A 165 -13.85 -9.32 14.11
N ARG A 166 -14.58 -10.43 14.34
CA ARG A 166 -15.94 -10.60 13.83
C ARG A 166 -16.88 -9.57 14.44
N ILE A 167 -17.76 -9.02 13.63
CA ILE A 167 -18.85 -8.16 14.09
C ILE A 167 -20.08 -9.04 14.34
N LYS A 168 -20.57 -8.98 15.55
CA LYS A 168 -21.88 -9.56 15.90
C LYS A 168 -22.99 -8.62 15.52
#